data_f1debfe63fe38a768a6847861d197d9b
#
_entry.id   f1debfe63fe38a768a6847861d197d9b
#
_cell.length_a   1.000
_cell.length_b   1.000
_cell.length_c   1.000
_cell.angle_alpha   90.00
_cell.angle_beta   90.00
_cell.angle_gamma   90.00
#
_symmetry.space_group_name_H-M   'P 1'
#
loop_
_entity.id
_entity.type
_entity.pdbx_description
1 polymer ?
#
loop_
_entity_poly.entity_id
_entity_poly.type
_entity_poly.pdbx_seq_one_letter_code
_entity_poly.pdbx_strand_id
1 'polypeptide(L)'
;MPMRPWCLATAAALSAALGACRPAAEPPAPPAAAPAAEATAASSRDVAAKVAAYAPVTLSADLSHLADGDRRALALLLDAAEIVDGLFWQQVWGDRDALLKRIDDPDVRRFVQINYGPWDRLDDDAPFVEGIGPRPPGARFYPPDMTREEFERADLPGKSSLYTLIRRDAAGALTVLPYHQAYRPELERIAAKLREAASVATDAGFRRYLELRAQALLDDDYRPSDMAWMDMKTSPIDVVIGPIESYQDALFGTKTAYEAFVLVKDVAWSERLARFAQHLPALQRGLPVADAYKREMPGTDADLNAYFALYYGGDANAGAKTIAINLPNDETVQLEKGSRRLQLENTMRAKFDAILVPIARELIAEDQLAQITFDAFFDNVMFHEVAHGLGIKNTLDGKGTVREALTDLASGYEEGKADILGLYMIGALGRLGELDADKLPDHYVTFLAGLFRSVRFGASSAHGQANMVAFNFLREAGAFSRDAASGRYRVDVERMRAAVDALSAKILTLQGDGDYAGAKTLRDSLGRIEPELAGDLARLEQRRIPVDIVLTQGRAQLGL
;
A
#
# COMPACT_ATOMS: atom_id res chain seq x y z
N MET A 1 -51.50 -33.37 20.31
CA MET A 1 -52.23 -33.85 21.52
C MET A 1 -51.23 -34.53 22.46
N PRO A 2 -51.43 -34.41 23.76
CA PRO A 2 -50.63 -33.54 24.66
C PRO A 2 -49.88 -34.41 25.69
N MET A 3 -48.96 -33.93 26.47
CA MET A 3 -49.14 -33.38 27.82
C MET A 3 -47.77 -33.29 28.56
N ARG A 4 -47.58 -32.20 29.18
CA ARG A 4 -46.75 -31.97 30.40
C ARG A 4 -47.39 -32.69 31.63
N PRO A 5 -46.92 -32.57 32.86
CA PRO A 5 -45.67 -32.08 33.46
C PRO A 5 -45.12 -33.00 34.62
N TRP A 6 -44.11 -32.61 35.38
CA TRP A 6 -44.22 -32.34 36.83
C TRP A 6 -42.89 -32.00 37.53
N CYS A 7 -42.96 -30.97 38.31
CA CYS A 7 -41.99 -30.50 39.26
C CYS A 7 -41.75 -31.44 40.44
N LEU A 8 -40.59 -31.32 41.10
CA LEU A 8 -40.58 -31.24 42.56
C LEU A 8 -39.26 -30.61 43.07
N ALA A 9 -39.46 -29.59 43.91
CA ALA A 9 -38.46 -28.86 44.67
C ALA A 9 -38.07 -29.65 45.95
N THR A 10 -36.88 -29.43 46.43
CA THR A 10 -36.57 -29.54 47.87
C THR A 10 -35.60 -28.43 48.26
N ALA A 11 -35.97 -27.76 49.34
CA ALA A 11 -35.31 -26.62 49.97
C ALA A 11 -34.44 -27.03 51.15
N ALA A 12 -33.62 -26.09 51.57
CA ALA A 12 -33.03 -25.82 52.88
C ALA A 12 -31.67 -26.46 53.23
N ALA A 13 -30.65 -25.64 53.52
CA ALA A 13 -30.52 -25.05 54.87
C ALA A 13 -29.44 -23.95 54.90
N LEU A 14 -29.76 -22.87 55.60
CA LEU A 14 -28.87 -21.77 55.99
C LEU A 14 -27.76 -22.24 56.94
N SER A 15 -26.54 -21.69 56.71
CA SER A 15 -25.60 -21.47 57.82
C SER A 15 -24.87 -20.13 57.57
N ALA A 16 -25.14 -19.17 58.40
CA ALA A 16 -24.49 -17.87 58.43
C ALA A 16 -23.06 -17.99 58.99
N ALA A 17 -22.12 -17.41 58.27
CA ALA A 17 -20.81 -17.05 58.80
C ALA A 17 -20.52 -15.60 58.45
N LEU A 18 -20.54 -14.76 59.49
CA LEU A 18 -20.11 -13.38 59.47
C LEU A 18 -18.60 -13.30 59.19
N GLY A 19 -18.24 -12.87 58.01
CA GLY A 19 -16.88 -12.55 57.60
C GLY A 19 -16.79 -11.10 57.19
N ALA A 20 -15.98 -10.31 57.91
CA ALA A 20 -15.80 -8.87 57.78
C ALA A 20 -15.52 -8.44 56.35
N CYS A 21 -16.29 -7.47 55.85
CA CYS A 21 -16.00 -6.70 54.64
C CYS A 21 -14.66 -5.97 54.79
N ARG A 22 -13.64 -6.40 54.07
CA ARG A 22 -12.51 -5.57 53.69
C ARG A 22 -12.94 -4.76 52.45
N PRO A 23 -12.70 -3.42 52.40
CA PRO A 23 -12.93 -2.67 51.15
C PRO A 23 -12.00 -3.22 50.08
N ALA A 24 -12.56 -3.43 48.89
CA ALA A 24 -11.78 -3.78 47.67
C ALA A 24 -10.74 -2.68 47.44
N ALA A 25 -9.50 -3.09 47.27
CA ALA A 25 -8.44 -2.15 46.83
C ALA A 25 -8.81 -1.56 45.48
N GLU A 26 -8.79 -0.22 45.40
CA GLU A 26 -8.89 0.51 44.13
C GLU A 26 -7.88 -0.06 43.13
N PRO A 27 -8.27 -0.25 41.87
CA PRO A 27 -7.31 -0.62 40.83
C PRO A 27 -6.23 0.48 40.73
N PRO A 28 -4.95 0.13 40.52
CA PRO A 28 -3.91 1.12 40.39
C PRO A 28 -4.26 2.08 39.26
N ALA A 29 -4.13 3.39 39.52
CA ALA A 29 -4.30 4.43 38.51
C ALA A 29 -3.41 4.11 37.30
N PRO A 30 -3.88 4.33 36.07
CA PRO A 30 -3.05 4.17 34.90
C PRO A 30 -1.79 5.03 35.04
N PRO A 31 -0.62 4.55 34.62
CA PRO A 31 0.59 5.33 34.72
C PRO A 31 0.37 6.69 34.03
N ALA A 32 0.73 7.76 34.73
CA ALA A 32 0.69 9.11 34.20
C ALA A 32 1.41 9.09 32.83
N ALA A 33 0.74 9.62 31.81
CA ALA A 33 1.34 9.80 30.49
C ALA A 33 2.69 10.50 30.70
N ALA A 34 3.76 9.88 30.20
CA ALA A 34 5.07 10.52 30.19
C ALA A 34 4.92 11.90 29.52
N PRO A 35 5.55 12.96 30.05
CA PRO A 35 5.50 14.26 29.39
C PRO A 35 5.96 14.05 27.93
N ALA A 36 5.15 14.54 26.98
CA ALA A 36 5.50 14.55 25.59
C ALA A 36 6.89 15.19 25.48
N ALA A 37 7.87 14.44 24.99
CA ALA A 37 9.18 14.99 24.71
C ALA A 37 8.94 16.20 23.81
N GLU A 38 9.45 17.37 24.18
CA GLU A 38 9.48 18.54 23.31
C GLU A 38 10.23 18.13 22.05
N ALA A 39 9.47 17.89 20.98
CA ALA A 39 10.03 17.62 19.67
C ALA A 39 10.76 18.90 19.24
N THR A 40 12.07 18.92 19.38
CA THR A 40 12.90 19.97 18.81
C THR A 40 12.75 19.89 17.30
N ALA A 41 12.21 20.94 16.67
CA ALA A 41 12.13 21.04 15.23
C ALA A 41 13.52 20.76 14.60
N ALA A 42 13.54 19.94 13.55
CA ALA A 42 14.77 19.62 12.84
C ALA A 42 15.48 20.91 12.38
N SER A 43 16.80 20.94 12.48
CA SER A 43 17.55 22.09 11.98
C SER A 43 17.41 22.21 10.45
N SER A 44 17.56 23.41 9.89
CA SER A 44 17.49 23.61 8.43
C SER A 44 18.51 22.76 7.66
N ARG A 45 19.66 22.44 8.26
CA ARG A 45 20.67 21.54 7.67
C ARG A 45 20.19 20.10 7.59
N ASP A 46 19.44 19.64 8.59
CA ASP A 46 18.85 18.30 8.60
C ASP A 46 17.76 18.19 7.53
N VAL A 47 16.96 19.25 7.34
CA VAL A 47 15.92 19.29 6.30
C VAL A 47 16.52 19.30 4.90
N ALA A 48 17.60 20.05 4.65
CA ALA A 48 18.32 20.03 3.38
C ALA A 48 18.85 18.62 3.05
N ALA A 49 19.36 17.89 4.06
CA ALA A 49 19.79 16.50 3.89
C ALA A 49 18.60 15.57 3.57
N LYS A 50 17.44 15.77 4.21
CA LYS A 50 16.21 15.02 3.92
C LYS A 50 15.69 15.28 2.50
N VAL A 51 15.72 16.52 2.02
CA VAL A 51 15.39 16.85 0.61
C VAL A 51 16.35 16.16 -0.36
N ALA A 52 17.65 16.20 -0.09
CA ALA A 52 18.66 15.58 -0.92
C ALA A 52 18.61 14.03 -0.92
N ALA A 53 17.86 13.43 0.01
CA ALA A 53 17.63 12.00 0.07
C ALA A 53 16.56 11.53 -0.93
N TYR A 54 15.86 12.43 -1.64
CA TYR A 54 14.93 12.08 -2.71
C TYR A 54 15.60 12.26 -4.07
N ALA A 55 15.56 11.22 -4.91
CA ALA A 55 16.07 11.32 -6.27
C ALA A 55 15.08 12.06 -7.18
N PRO A 56 15.48 13.14 -7.88
CA PRO A 56 14.59 13.81 -8.82
C PRO A 56 14.38 12.97 -10.08
N VAL A 57 13.12 12.80 -10.49
CA VAL A 57 12.71 12.02 -11.65
C VAL A 57 11.72 12.81 -12.48
N THR A 58 11.92 12.87 -13.79
CA THR A 58 10.94 13.44 -14.73
C THR A 58 10.08 12.34 -15.30
N LEU A 59 8.76 12.42 -15.11
CA LEU A 59 7.82 11.49 -15.73
C LEU A 59 7.67 11.80 -17.21
N SER A 60 7.85 10.78 -18.04
CA SER A 60 7.67 10.83 -19.47
C SER A 60 7.23 9.46 -20.02
N ALA A 61 6.57 9.48 -21.18
CA ALA A 61 6.24 8.31 -21.97
C ALA A 61 6.23 8.67 -23.45
N ASP A 62 6.39 7.67 -24.32
CA ASP A 62 6.16 7.84 -25.76
C ASP A 62 4.64 7.91 -26.02
N LEU A 63 4.18 9.07 -26.44
CA LEU A 63 2.78 9.32 -26.80
C LEU A 63 2.53 9.27 -28.31
N SER A 64 3.52 8.90 -29.12
CA SER A 64 3.46 8.94 -30.59
C SER A 64 2.39 8.01 -31.17
N HIS A 65 2.09 6.91 -30.46
CA HIS A 65 1.10 5.91 -30.84
C HIS A 65 -0.35 6.30 -30.54
N LEU A 66 -0.57 7.38 -29.76
CA LEU A 66 -1.90 7.82 -29.37
C LEU A 66 -2.56 8.65 -30.48
N ALA A 67 -3.86 8.48 -30.65
CA ALA A 67 -4.66 9.33 -31.51
C ALA A 67 -4.74 10.77 -30.97
N ASP A 68 -4.98 11.75 -31.85
CA ASP A 68 -5.09 13.16 -31.45
C ASP A 68 -6.18 13.43 -30.41
N GLY A 69 -7.28 12.66 -30.46
CA GLY A 69 -8.34 12.72 -29.46
C GLY A 69 -7.86 12.31 -28.08
N ASP A 70 -7.11 11.21 -27.99
CA ASP A 70 -6.58 10.68 -26.73
C ASP A 70 -5.49 11.59 -26.16
N ARG A 71 -4.64 12.20 -26.99
CA ARG A 71 -3.67 13.22 -26.53
C ARG A 71 -4.36 14.45 -25.94
N ARG A 72 -5.46 14.90 -26.55
CA ARG A 72 -6.28 15.99 -25.99
C ARG A 72 -6.95 15.59 -24.70
N ALA A 73 -7.47 14.34 -24.62
CA ALA A 73 -8.02 13.82 -23.39
C ALA A 73 -6.97 13.77 -22.27
N LEU A 74 -5.74 13.30 -22.54
CA LEU A 74 -4.64 13.30 -21.57
C LEU A 74 -4.35 14.70 -21.02
N ALA A 75 -4.29 15.72 -21.87
CA ALA A 75 -4.06 17.10 -21.43
C ALA A 75 -5.14 17.57 -20.43
N LEU A 76 -6.41 17.23 -20.69
CA LEU A 76 -7.53 17.55 -19.80
C LEU A 76 -7.50 16.74 -18.49
N LEU A 77 -7.08 15.48 -18.56
CA LEU A 77 -6.92 14.63 -17.37
C LEU A 77 -5.77 15.11 -16.47
N LEU A 78 -4.67 15.61 -17.05
CA LEU A 78 -3.60 16.23 -16.29
C LEU A 78 -4.09 17.50 -15.59
N ASP A 79 -4.85 18.36 -16.27
CA ASP A 79 -5.47 19.54 -15.65
C ASP A 79 -6.41 19.14 -14.49
N ALA A 80 -7.17 18.04 -14.64
CA ALA A 80 -8.04 17.52 -13.59
C ALA A 80 -7.25 17.01 -12.39
N ALA A 81 -6.17 16.26 -12.64
CA ALA A 81 -5.30 15.73 -11.60
C ALA A 81 -4.56 16.82 -10.80
N GLU A 82 -4.18 17.94 -11.45
CA GLU A 82 -3.61 19.11 -10.76
C GLU A 82 -4.60 19.74 -9.75
N ILE A 83 -5.92 19.71 -10.03
CA ILE A 83 -6.91 20.22 -9.07
C ILE A 83 -6.97 19.32 -7.82
N VAL A 84 -6.74 18.00 -7.98
CA VAL A 84 -6.71 17.04 -6.88
C VAL A 84 -5.60 17.35 -5.87
N ASP A 85 -4.45 17.86 -6.30
CA ASP A 85 -3.41 18.32 -5.38
C ASP A 85 -3.93 19.36 -4.39
N GLY A 86 -4.72 20.33 -4.87
CA GLY A 86 -5.35 21.35 -4.02
C GLY A 86 -6.37 20.78 -3.05
N LEU A 87 -7.17 19.79 -3.48
CA LEU A 87 -8.13 19.10 -2.61
C LEU A 87 -7.41 18.34 -1.49
N PHE A 88 -6.37 17.60 -1.83
CA PHE A 88 -5.61 16.84 -0.84
C PHE A 88 -4.95 17.76 0.20
N TRP A 89 -4.40 18.91 -0.23
CA TRP A 89 -3.90 19.92 0.71
C TRP A 89 -4.98 20.37 1.70
N GLN A 90 -6.22 20.56 1.24
CA GLN A 90 -7.33 20.91 2.13
C GLN A 90 -7.64 19.81 3.14
N GLN A 91 -7.50 18.54 2.73
CA GLN A 91 -7.77 17.37 3.60
C GLN A 91 -6.69 17.14 4.67
N VAL A 92 -5.42 17.44 4.37
CA VAL A 92 -4.31 17.11 5.28
C VAL A 92 -3.77 18.31 6.06
N TRP A 93 -3.82 19.51 5.50
CA TRP A 93 -3.28 20.72 6.12
C TRP A 93 -4.27 21.89 6.12
N GLY A 94 -4.79 22.26 4.97
CA GLY A 94 -5.63 23.42 4.74
C GLY A 94 -5.02 24.38 3.71
N ASP A 95 -4.72 25.61 4.10
CA ASP A 95 -4.16 26.62 3.20
C ASP A 95 -2.65 26.42 3.02
N ARG A 96 -2.28 25.77 1.89
CA ARG A 96 -0.91 25.55 1.45
C ARG A 96 -0.12 26.85 1.33
N ASP A 97 -0.73 27.85 0.68
CA ASP A 97 -0.01 29.08 0.32
C ASP A 97 0.28 29.93 1.57
N ALA A 98 -0.65 29.93 2.54
CA ALA A 98 -0.41 30.57 3.84
C ALA A 98 0.72 29.87 4.61
N LEU A 99 0.82 28.53 4.56
CA LEU A 99 1.93 27.80 5.17
C LEU A 99 3.26 28.15 4.50
N LEU A 100 3.34 28.06 3.17
CA LEU A 100 4.57 28.28 2.43
C LEU A 100 5.08 29.72 2.55
N LYS A 101 4.20 30.72 2.69
CA LYS A 101 4.57 32.13 2.94
C LYS A 101 5.25 32.37 4.28
N ARG A 102 5.01 31.51 5.27
CA ARG A 102 5.62 31.62 6.61
C ARG A 102 7.01 31.02 6.70
N ILE A 103 7.45 30.32 5.67
CA ILE A 103 8.71 29.56 5.65
C ILE A 103 9.67 30.28 4.71
N ASP A 104 10.76 30.84 5.24
CA ASP A 104 11.77 31.54 4.44
C ASP A 104 12.76 30.59 3.78
N ASP A 105 13.12 29.49 4.46
CA ASP A 105 14.08 28.50 4.00
C ASP A 105 13.54 27.71 2.78
N PRO A 106 14.23 27.72 1.62
CA PRO A 106 13.78 27.05 0.41
C PRO A 106 13.75 25.53 0.52
N ASP A 107 14.66 24.93 1.29
CA ASP A 107 14.70 23.47 1.48
C ASP A 107 13.54 23.03 2.37
N VAL A 108 13.22 23.79 3.42
CA VAL A 108 12.05 23.53 4.26
C VAL A 108 10.76 23.67 3.43
N ARG A 109 10.64 24.72 2.60
CA ARG A 109 9.49 24.85 1.66
C ARG A 109 9.40 23.65 0.71
N ARG A 110 10.52 23.21 0.15
CA ARG A 110 10.56 22.06 -0.74
C ARG A 110 10.13 20.78 -0.03
N PHE A 111 10.61 20.58 1.21
CA PHE A 111 10.24 19.39 1.99
C PHE A 111 8.76 19.37 2.40
N VAL A 112 8.19 20.54 2.74
CA VAL A 112 6.75 20.71 2.96
C VAL A 112 5.94 20.34 1.70
N GLN A 113 6.42 20.70 0.51
CA GLN A 113 5.76 20.31 -0.75
C GLN A 113 5.84 18.81 -1.02
N ILE A 114 6.98 18.16 -0.76
CA ILE A 114 7.15 16.70 -0.91
C ILE A 114 6.18 15.95 0.01
N ASN A 115 6.00 16.43 1.24
CA ASN A 115 5.19 15.78 2.25
C ASN A 115 3.72 16.24 2.29
N TYR A 116 3.31 17.24 1.52
CA TYR A 116 1.99 17.89 1.59
C TYR A 116 1.65 18.38 2.99
N GLY A 117 2.66 18.86 3.71
CA GLY A 117 2.50 19.35 5.08
C GLY A 117 3.84 19.44 5.82
N PRO A 118 3.80 19.91 7.06
CA PRO A 118 5.01 20.14 7.86
C PRO A 118 5.47 18.89 8.65
N TRP A 119 5.09 17.69 8.21
CA TRP A 119 5.40 16.41 8.84
C TRP A 119 6.11 15.47 7.87
N ASP A 120 7.19 14.83 8.34
CA ASP A 120 7.98 13.89 7.55
C ASP A 120 7.29 12.52 7.50
N ARG A 121 6.69 12.20 6.35
CA ARG A 121 5.94 10.96 6.13
C ARG A 121 6.77 9.68 6.13
N LEU A 122 8.09 9.81 6.03
CA LEU A 122 9.02 8.67 6.13
C LEU A 122 9.67 8.54 7.51
N ASP A 123 9.34 9.43 8.46
CA ASP A 123 9.87 9.47 9.81
C ASP A 123 8.72 9.66 10.81
N ASP A 124 7.78 8.72 10.83
CA ASP A 124 6.62 8.64 11.73
C ASP A 124 5.85 9.98 11.88
N ASP A 125 5.68 10.72 10.77
CA ASP A 125 5.05 12.05 10.73
C ASP A 125 5.71 13.06 11.71
N ALA A 126 7.02 12.97 11.92
CA ALA A 126 7.76 13.90 12.77
C ALA A 126 7.63 15.34 12.24
N PRO A 127 7.26 16.33 13.09
CA PRO A 127 7.17 17.72 12.66
C PRO A 127 8.57 18.30 12.41
N PHE A 128 8.75 19.00 11.29
CA PHE A 128 10.03 19.62 10.93
C PHE A 128 9.96 21.15 10.72
N VAL A 129 8.78 21.72 10.86
CA VAL A 129 8.59 23.19 10.81
C VAL A 129 8.41 23.73 12.23
N GLU A 130 9.15 24.77 12.59
CA GLU A 130 9.11 25.39 13.91
C GLU A 130 7.69 25.82 14.29
N GLY A 131 7.30 25.55 15.54
CA GLY A 131 5.98 25.88 16.08
C GLY A 131 4.84 24.98 15.61
N ILE A 132 5.14 23.88 14.90
CA ILE A 132 4.16 22.86 14.49
C ILE A 132 4.22 21.68 15.47
N GLY A 133 3.05 21.30 15.99
CA GLY A 133 2.89 20.11 16.83
C GLY A 133 2.76 18.82 16.04
N PRO A 134 2.49 17.69 16.73
CA PRO A 134 2.26 16.39 16.11
C PRO A 134 1.16 16.45 15.04
N ARG A 135 1.25 15.58 14.04
CA ARG A 135 0.21 15.45 13.02
C ARG A 135 -1.09 14.95 13.66
N PRO A 136 -2.25 15.62 13.42
CA PRO A 136 -3.53 15.12 13.90
C PRO A 136 -3.83 13.73 13.29
N PRO A 137 -4.17 12.70 14.10
CA PRO A 137 -4.42 11.34 13.59
C PRO A 137 -5.55 11.27 12.56
N GLY A 138 -6.57 12.11 12.70
CA GLY A 138 -7.69 12.22 11.77
C GLY A 138 -7.49 13.26 10.67
N ALA A 139 -6.27 13.74 10.45
CA ALA A 139 -5.97 14.83 9.52
C ALA A 139 -6.98 16.00 9.69
N ARG A 140 -7.61 16.48 8.60
CA ARG A 140 -8.68 17.50 8.70
C ARG A 140 -10.07 16.92 8.40
N PHE A 141 -10.24 15.61 8.52
CA PHE A 141 -11.53 14.96 8.34
C PHE A 141 -12.48 15.23 9.51
N TYR A 142 -11.93 15.55 10.69
CA TYR A 142 -12.66 15.74 11.95
C TYR A 142 -12.37 17.11 12.57
N PRO A 143 -13.25 17.62 13.47
CA PRO A 143 -12.93 18.78 14.30
C PRO A 143 -11.69 18.49 15.17
N PRO A 144 -10.76 19.45 15.32
CA PRO A 144 -9.52 19.22 16.05
C PRO A 144 -9.72 18.97 17.57
N ASP A 145 -10.87 19.39 18.10
CA ASP A 145 -11.27 19.24 19.49
C ASP A 145 -12.17 18.02 19.75
N MET A 146 -12.48 17.23 18.71
CA MET A 146 -13.34 16.05 18.82
C MET A 146 -12.61 14.92 19.55
N THR A 147 -13.30 14.28 20.52
CA THR A 147 -12.80 13.05 21.13
C THR A 147 -13.34 11.80 20.43
N ARG A 148 -12.64 10.68 20.61
CA ARG A 148 -13.09 9.39 20.10
C ARG A 148 -14.45 9.00 20.68
N GLU A 149 -14.63 9.19 21.99
CA GLU A 149 -15.86 8.86 22.70
C GLU A 149 -17.04 9.75 22.28
N GLU A 150 -16.78 11.02 21.94
CA GLU A 150 -17.79 11.91 21.38
C GLU A 150 -18.29 11.39 20.03
N PHE A 151 -17.37 11.03 19.13
CA PHE A 151 -17.70 10.47 17.83
C PHE A 151 -18.45 9.14 17.95
N GLU A 152 -17.99 8.23 18.80
CA GLU A 152 -18.61 6.91 18.97
C GLU A 152 -20.05 7.03 19.50
N ARG A 153 -20.30 7.93 20.45
CA ARG A 153 -21.64 8.17 21.05
C ARG A 153 -22.58 8.95 20.13
N ALA A 154 -22.07 9.71 19.18
CA ALA A 154 -22.90 10.51 18.29
C ALA A 154 -23.76 9.61 17.39
N ASP A 155 -25.08 9.77 17.45
CA ASP A 155 -26.04 9.13 16.53
C ASP A 155 -26.17 9.99 15.26
N LEU A 156 -25.24 9.83 14.33
CA LEU A 156 -25.18 10.60 13.10
C LEU A 156 -25.15 9.66 11.89
N PRO A 157 -26.23 9.57 11.11
CA PRO A 157 -26.25 8.82 9.87
C PRO A 157 -25.12 9.27 8.93
N GLY A 158 -24.35 8.31 8.42
CA GLY A 158 -23.23 8.56 7.51
C GLY A 158 -21.94 9.05 8.18
N LYS A 159 -21.83 9.09 9.51
CA LYS A 159 -20.59 9.49 10.19
C LYS A 159 -19.39 8.63 9.83
N SER A 160 -19.59 7.35 9.53
CA SER A 160 -18.55 6.41 9.12
C SER A 160 -18.48 6.20 7.60
N SER A 161 -19.18 7.02 6.81
CA SER A 161 -19.03 7.00 5.34
C SER A 161 -17.63 7.42 4.93
N LEU A 162 -17.09 6.77 3.91
CA LEU A 162 -15.77 7.07 3.33
C LEU A 162 -15.70 8.49 2.73
N TYR A 163 -16.85 9.07 2.36
CA TYR A 163 -16.98 10.31 1.60
C TYR A 163 -17.64 11.43 2.37
N THR A 164 -17.35 11.53 3.68
CA THR A 164 -17.90 12.58 4.54
C THR A 164 -16.86 13.16 5.49
N LEU A 165 -16.99 14.45 5.76
CA LEU A 165 -16.29 15.13 6.86
C LEU A 165 -17.18 15.19 8.09
N ILE A 166 -16.56 15.18 9.26
CA ILE A 166 -17.23 15.54 10.52
C ILE A 166 -16.90 17.00 10.83
N ARG A 167 -17.91 17.77 11.16
CA ARG A 167 -17.79 19.20 11.49
C ARG A 167 -18.61 19.52 12.74
N ARG A 168 -18.47 20.73 13.26
CA ARG A 168 -19.37 21.26 14.27
C ARG A 168 -20.34 22.24 13.64
N ASP A 169 -21.61 22.14 14.02
CA ASP A 169 -22.62 23.13 13.66
C ASP A 169 -22.48 24.40 14.52
N ALA A 170 -23.36 25.36 14.32
CA ALA A 170 -23.37 26.63 15.07
C ALA A 170 -23.62 26.48 16.60
N ALA A 171 -24.20 25.34 17.01
CA ALA A 171 -24.42 25.00 18.42
C ALA A 171 -23.27 24.18 19.03
N GLY A 172 -22.22 23.83 18.21
CA GLY A 172 -21.09 23.05 18.63
C GLY A 172 -21.29 21.52 18.52
N ALA A 173 -22.48 21.07 18.10
CA ALA A 173 -22.76 19.66 17.92
C ALA A 173 -22.07 19.09 16.66
N LEU A 174 -21.71 17.79 16.71
CA LEU A 174 -21.16 17.14 15.53
C LEU A 174 -22.21 17.02 14.42
N THR A 175 -21.77 17.23 13.19
CA THR A 175 -22.58 17.10 11.99
C THR A 175 -21.77 16.45 10.86
N VAL A 176 -22.46 15.82 9.91
CA VAL A 176 -21.86 15.17 8.75
C VAL A 176 -21.95 16.11 7.55
N LEU A 177 -20.83 16.32 6.86
CA LEU A 177 -20.75 17.11 5.62
C LEU A 177 -20.24 16.22 4.50
N PRO A 178 -21.07 15.85 3.48
CA PRO A 178 -20.64 15.05 2.33
C PRO A 178 -19.54 15.74 1.51
N TYR A 179 -18.64 14.95 0.91
CA TYR A 179 -17.52 15.47 0.13
C TYR A 179 -17.99 16.30 -1.07
N HIS A 180 -19.02 15.86 -1.79
CA HIS A 180 -19.58 16.61 -2.92
C HIS A 180 -20.11 18.00 -2.53
N GLN A 181 -20.41 18.23 -1.25
CA GLN A 181 -20.79 19.55 -0.74
C GLN A 181 -19.57 20.33 -0.22
N ALA A 182 -18.69 19.64 0.53
CA ALA A 182 -17.52 20.26 1.15
C ALA A 182 -16.52 20.82 0.11
N TYR A 183 -16.36 20.12 -1.00
CA TYR A 183 -15.36 20.41 -2.04
C TYR A 183 -16.02 20.77 -3.38
N ARG A 184 -17.27 21.19 -3.36
CA ARG A 184 -18.08 21.43 -4.57
C ARG A 184 -17.36 22.23 -5.67
N PRO A 185 -16.70 23.37 -5.40
CA PRO A 185 -16.10 24.18 -6.46
C PRO A 185 -15.00 23.43 -7.22
N GLU A 186 -14.16 22.69 -6.54
CA GLU A 186 -13.09 21.90 -7.11
C GLU A 186 -13.64 20.68 -7.86
N LEU A 187 -14.61 19.98 -7.29
CA LEU A 187 -15.24 18.80 -7.88
C LEU A 187 -16.01 19.15 -9.18
N GLU A 188 -16.70 20.29 -9.22
CA GLU A 188 -17.34 20.78 -10.46
C GLU A 188 -16.31 21.05 -11.56
N ARG A 189 -15.13 21.60 -11.22
CA ARG A 189 -14.05 21.84 -12.19
C ARG A 189 -13.45 20.52 -12.68
N ILE A 190 -13.19 19.56 -11.80
CA ILE A 190 -12.69 18.22 -12.17
C ILE A 190 -13.73 17.54 -13.07
N ALA A 191 -15.00 17.49 -12.67
CA ALA A 191 -16.07 16.86 -13.43
C ALA A 191 -16.23 17.47 -14.84
N ALA A 192 -16.10 18.79 -14.96
CA ALA A 192 -16.11 19.45 -16.27
C ALA A 192 -14.95 18.99 -17.17
N LYS A 193 -13.73 18.87 -16.61
CA LYS A 193 -12.55 18.37 -17.34
C LYS A 193 -12.71 16.90 -17.76
N LEU A 194 -13.26 16.05 -16.89
CA LEU A 194 -13.53 14.65 -17.24
C LEU A 194 -14.56 14.51 -18.37
N ARG A 195 -15.65 15.31 -18.35
CA ARG A 195 -16.65 15.33 -19.43
C ARG A 195 -16.08 15.85 -20.74
N GLU A 196 -15.25 16.89 -20.70
CA GLU A 196 -14.54 17.39 -21.87
C GLU A 196 -13.58 16.31 -22.43
N ALA A 197 -12.82 15.62 -21.59
CA ALA A 197 -11.97 14.51 -21.99
C ALA A 197 -12.79 13.34 -22.60
N ALA A 198 -13.94 13.02 -22.02
CA ALA A 198 -14.86 12.03 -22.57
C ALA A 198 -15.34 12.38 -23.98
N SER A 199 -15.56 13.67 -24.28
CA SER A 199 -16.03 14.12 -25.59
C SER A 199 -15.01 13.93 -26.71
N VAL A 200 -13.71 13.82 -26.40
CA VAL A 200 -12.61 13.70 -27.37
C VAL A 200 -11.89 12.37 -27.36
N ALA A 201 -11.98 11.58 -26.28
CA ALA A 201 -11.37 10.26 -26.16
C ALA A 201 -11.91 9.29 -27.21
N THR A 202 -11.06 8.39 -27.71
CA THR A 202 -11.44 7.48 -28.81
C THR A 202 -12.15 6.22 -28.31
N ASP A 203 -11.75 5.67 -27.16
CA ASP A 203 -12.33 4.44 -26.59
C ASP A 203 -13.72 4.69 -25.97
N ALA A 204 -14.71 3.88 -26.36
CA ALA A 204 -16.09 4.05 -25.89
C ALA A 204 -16.26 3.67 -24.40
N GLY A 205 -15.52 2.66 -23.92
CA GLY A 205 -15.53 2.25 -22.52
C GLY A 205 -14.94 3.35 -21.63
N PHE A 206 -13.85 3.95 -22.08
CA PHE A 206 -13.22 5.07 -21.38
C PHE A 206 -14.10 6.31 -21.31
N ARG A 207 -14.77 6.68 -22.43
CA ARG A 207 -15.76 7.76 -22.42
C ARG A 207 -16.85 7.53 -21.38
N ARG A 208 -17.41 6.31 -21.36
CA ARG A 208 -18.44 5.96 -20.37
C ARG A 208 -17.93 6.05 -18.94
N TYR A 209 -16.74 5.54 -18.67
CA TYR A 209 -16.12 5.65 -17.35
C TYR A 209 -15.96 7.11 -16.92
N LEU A 210 -15.40 7.96 -17.80
CA LEU A 210 -15.17 9.39 -17.50
C LEU A 210 -16.47 10.14 -17.18
N GLU A 211 -17.55 9.89 -17.93
CA GLU A 211 -18.87 10.49 -17.67
C GLU A 211 -19.42 10.06 -16.29
N LEU A 212 -19.34 8.77 -15.98
CA LEU A 212 -19.82 8.24 -14.71
C LEU A 212 -18.94 8.72 -13.54
N ARG A 213 -17.61 8.81 -13.72
CA ARG A 213 -16.70 9.33 -12.71
C ARG A 213 -16.91 10.81 -12.46
N ALA A 214 -17.18 11.59 -13.51
CA ALA A 214 -17.55 12.98 -13.38
C ALA A 214 -18.85 13.16 -12.57
N GLN A 215 -19.83 12.27 -12.74
CA GLN A 215 -21.04 12.28 -11.94
C GLN A 215 -20.79 11.86 -10.50
N ALA A 216 -20.03 10.78 -10.27
CA ALA A 216 -19.66 10.27 -8.97
C ALA A 216 -18.99 11.32 -8.05
N LEU A 217 -18.15 12.18 -8.63
CA LEU A 217 -17.54 13.31 -7.91
C LEU A 217 -18.57 14.35 -7.42
N LEU A 218 -19.76 14.41 -8.03
CA LEU A 218 -20.81 15.38 -7.71
C LEU A 218 -21.91 14.84 -6.79
N ASP A 219 -21.94 13.52 -6.54
CA ASP A 219 -22.98 12.88 -5.71
C ASP A 219 -22.42 11.86 -4.70
N ASP A 220 -21.10 11.61 -4.70
CA ASP A 220 -20.41 10.63 -3.85
C ASP A 220 -20.83 9.16 -4.09
N ASP A 221 -21.47 8.82 -5.22
CA ASP A 221 -21.78 7.45 -5.63
C ASP A 221 -20.76 6.93 -6.66
N TYR A 222 -19.68 6.32 -6.17
CA TYR A 222 -18.55 5.89 -7.02
C TYR A 222 -18.76 4.52 -7.68
N ARG A 223 -19.66 3.66 -7.16
CA ARG A 223 -19.82 2.28 -7.65
C ARG A 223 -20.15 2.19 -9.14
N PRO A 224 -21.08 2.98 -9.72
CA PRO A 224 -21.35 2.91 -11.16
C PRO A 224 -20.12 3.20 -12.03
N SER A 225 -19.28 4.11 -11.59
CA SER A 225 -18.03 4.43 -12.30
C SER A 225 -16.96 3.37 -12.11
N ASP A 226 -16.86 2.74 -10.93
CA ASP A 226 -15.94 1.64 -10.67
C ASP A 226 -16.30 0.41 -11.50
N MET A 227 -17.59 0.08 -11.62
CA MET A 227 -18.07 -0.97 -12.50
C MET A 227 -17.73 -0.71 -13.97
N ALA A 228 -17.90 0.53 -14.45
CA ALA A 228 -17.55 0.90 -15.82
C ALA A 228 -16.04 0.87 -16.05
N TRP A 229 -15.23 1.25 -15.04
CA TRP A 229 -13.78 1.15 -15.10
C TRP A 229 -13.32 -0.31 -15.21
N MET A 230 -13.93 -1.21 -14.46
CA MET A 230 -13.66 -2.65 -14.56
C MET A 230 -14.03 -3.24 -15.93
N ASP A 231 -15.05 -2.71 -16.60
CA ASP A 231 -15.46 -3.14 -17.95
C ASP A 231 -14.56 -2.57 -19.08
N MET A 232 -13.84 -1.48 -18.81
CA MET A 232 -12.95 -0.84 -19.78
C MET A 232 -11.65 -1.63 -19.93
N LYS A 233 -11.43 -2.28 -21.08
CA LYS A 233 -10.27 -3.16 -21.32
C LYS A 233 -9.33 -2.66 -22.43
N THR A 234 -9.83 -1.84 -23.36
CA THR A 234 -9.17 -1.52 -24.63
C THR A 234 -8.58 -0.13 -24.72
N SER A 235 -8.85 0.75 -23.77
CA SER A 235 -8.33 2.12 -23.79
C SER A 235 -6.80 2.14 -23.69
N PRO A 236 -6.11 2.93 -24.55
CA PRO A 236 -4.67 3.14 -24.47
C PRO A 236 -4.27 4.10 -23.33
N ILE A 237 -5.21 4.83 -22.77
CA ILE A 237 -5.02 5.76 -21.66
C ILE A 237 -5.96 5.39 -20.51
N ASP A 238 -5.56 5.72 -19.30
CA ASP A 238 -6.36 5.48 -18.11
C ASP A 238 -6.22 6.64 -17.12
N VAL A 239 -7.20 6.80 -16.24
CA VAL A 239 -7.15 7.71 -15.11
C VAL A 239 -7.80 7.08 -13.91
N VAL A 240 -7.09 7.07 -12.80
CA VAL A 240 -7.65 6.82 -11.47
C VAL A 240 -7.79 8.19 -10.81
N ILE A 241 -8.99 8.58 -10.38
CA ILE A 241 -9.23 9.90 -9.80
C ILE A 241 -10.41 9.87 -8.84
N GLY A 242 -10.22 10.36 -7.63
CA GLY A 242 -11.27 10.43 -6.61
C GLY A 242 -10.74 10.29 -5.20
N PRO A 243 -11.63 10.15 -4.20
CA PRO A 243 -11.30 9.82 -2.82
C PRO A 243 -11.17 8.28 -2.70
N ILE A 244 -9.95 7.76 -2.53
CA ILE A 244 -9.65 6.33 -2.74
C ILE A 244 -9.11 5.67 -1.48
N GLU A 245 -7.98 6.13 -0.95
CA GLU A 245 -7.31 5.47 0.16
C GLU A 245 -7.63 6.13 1.51
N SER A 246 -7.72 5.33 2.57
CA SER A 246 -8.08 5.80 3.92
C SER A 246 -6.89 5.97 4.87
N TYR A 247 -5.65 5.81 4.40
CA TYR A 247 -4.45 5.88 5.24
C TYR A 247 -4.23 7.23 5.93
N GLN A 248 -4.79 8.31 5.39
CA GLN A 248 -4.70 9.64 6.01
C GLN A 248 -5.57 9.76 7.28
N ASP A 249 -6.59 8.92 7.43
CA ASP A 249 -7.43 8.82 8.64
C ASP A 249 -6.89 7.74 9.60
N ALA A 250 -5.81 8.05 10.31
CA ALA A 250 -5.28 7.16 11.35
C ALA A 250 -6.15 7.14 12.62
N LEU A 251 -7.23 7.93 12.69
CA LEU A 251 -8.11 7.97 13.85
C LEU A 251 -9.15 6.84 13.84
N PHE A 252 -9.85 6.66 12.71
CA PHE A 252 -10.91 5.64 12.55
C PHE A 252 -10.76 4.79 11.27
N GLY A 253 -9.95 5.22 10.31
CA GLY A 253 -9.78 4.53 9.01
C GLY A 253 -11.03 4.58 8.13
N THR A 254 -11.91 5.56 8.32
CA THR A 254 -13.21 5.65 7.64
C THR A 254 -13.34 6.84 6.69
N LYS A 255 -12.27 7.60 6.47
CA LYS A 255 -12.27 8.76 5.56
C LYS A 255 -11.21 8.58 4.49
N THR A 256 -11.61 8.78 3.23
CA THR A 256 -10.71 8.63 2.09
C THR A 256 -10.12 9.97 1.66
N ALA A 257 -8.88 9.92 1.22
CA ALA A 257 -8.17 11.06 0.67
C ALA A 257 -8.31 11.11 -0.86
N TYR A 258 -8.31 12.33 -1.41
CA TYR A 258 -8.29 12.51 -2.87
C TYR A 258 -6.92 12.22 -3.43
N GLU A 259 -6.91 11.40 -4.49
CA GLU A 259 -5.73 11.10 -5.28
C GLU A 259 -6.05 10.99 -6.77
N ALA A 260 -5.01 11.06 -7.59
CA ALA A 260 -5.13 10.84 -9.01
C ALA A 260 -3.87 10.20 -9.61
N PHE A 261 -4.08 9.31 -10.59
CA PHE A 261 -3.03 8.81 -11.48
C PHE A 261 -3.49 9.01 -12.93
N VAL A 262 -2.67 9.66 -13.76
CA VAL A 262 -2.90 9.73 -15.20
C VAL A 262 -1.90 8.82 -15.89
N LEU A 263 -2.40 7.89 -16.71
CA LEU A 263 -1.67 6.72 -17.14
C LEU A 263 -1.78 6.49 -18.65
N VAL A 264 -0.72 5.95 -19.24
CA VAL A 264 -0.72 5.42 -20.62
C VAL A 264 -0.33 3.95 -20.57
N LYS A 265 -1.10 3.10 -21.26
CA LYS A 265 -0.93 1.65 -21.21
C LYS A 265 0.36 1.23 -21.92
N ASP A 266 1.18 0.43 -21.24
CA ASP A 266 2.26 -0.32 -21.88
C ASP A 266 1.68 -1.60 -22.49
N VAL A 267 1.48 -1.56 -23.81
CA VAL A 267 0.84 -2.68 -24.52
C VAL A 267 1.72 -3.92 -24.50
N ALA A 268 3.04 -3.76 -24.67
CA ALA A 268 3.97 -4.88 -24.75
C ALA A 268 4.04 -5.68 -23.44
N TRP A 269 4.18 -4.98 -22.31
CA TRP A 269 4.14 -5.61 -21.00
C TRP A 269 2.74 -6.16 -20.67
N SER A 270 1.67 -5.44 -20.99
CA SER A 270 0.31 -5.91 -20.73
C SER A 270 -0.03 -7.21 -21.47
N GLU A 271 0.40 -7.37 -22.72
CA GLU A 271 0.25 -8.60 -23.48
C GLU A 271 1.08 -9.76 -22.89
N ARG A 272 2.29 -9.48 -22.41
CA ARG A 272 3.13 -10.46 -21.70
C ARG A 272 2.45 -10.94 -20.42
N LEU A 273 1.86 -10.03 -19.63
CA LEU A 273 1.17 -10.35 -18.39
C LEU A 273 -0.09 -11.21 -18.63
N ALA A 274 -0.87 -10.91 -19.67
CA ALA A 274 -2.07 -11.66 -20.01
C ALA A 274 -1.78 -13.14 -20.31
N ARG A 275 -0.60 -13.47 -20.85
CA ARG A 275 -0.18 -14.86 -21.10
C ARG A 275 0.03 -15.65 -19.81
N PHE A 276 0.56 -15.02 -18.76
CA PHE A 276 0.83 -15.71 -17.49
C PHE A 276 -0.46 -16.10 -16.74
N ALA A 277 -1.54 -15.34 -16.92
CA ALA A 277 -2.83 -15.64 -16.28
C ALA A 277 -3.36 -17.05 -16.62
N GLN A 278 -3.06 -17.57 -17.82
CA GLN A 278 -3.46 -18.91 -18.26
C GLN A 278 -2.82 -20.03 -17.45
N HIS A 279 -1.68 -19.76 -16.80
CA HIS A 279 -0.94 -20.76 -16.03
C HIS A 279 -1.35 -20.79 -14.54
N LEU A 280 -2.13 -19.82 -14.06
CA LEU A 280 -2.52 -19.71 -12.64
C LEU A 280 -3.10 -21.03 -12.05
N PRO A 281 -4.00 -21.77 -12.75
CA PRO A 281 -4.49 -23.03 -12.21
C PRO A 281 -3.40 -24.10 -12.07
N ALA A 282 -2.43 -24.13 -12.97
CA ALA A 282 -1.29 -25.07 -12.89
C ALA A 282 -0.32 -24.67 -11.78
N LEU A 283 -0.04 -23.38 -11.64
CA LEU A 283 0.80 -22.83 -10.58
C LEU A 283 0.20 -23.09 -9.19
N GLN A 284 -1.11 -22.91 -9.01
CA GLN A 284 -1.82 -23.22 -7.76
C GLN A 284 -1.71 -24.71 -7.40
N ARG A 285 -1.98 -25.62 -8.36
CA ARG A 285 -1.82 -27.07 -8.14
C ARG A 285 -0.40 -27.48 -7.84
N GLY A 286 0.56 -26.76 -8.41
CA GLY A 286 2.00 -27.02 -8.24
C GLY A 286 2.61 -26.45 -6.96
N LEU A 287 1.86 -25.71 -6.13
CA LEU A 287 2.41 -25.13 -4.91
C LEU A 287 3.13 -26.18 -4.04
N PRO A 288 4.29 -25.85 -3.45
CA PRO A 288 5.15 -26.81 -2.73
C PRO A 288 4.60 -27.12 -1.32
N VAL A 289 3.34 -27.50 -1.23
CA VAL A 289 2.62 -27.81 0.01
C VAL A 289 1.70 -29.00 -0.23
N ALA A 290 1.23 -29.65 0.83
CA ALA A 290 0.29 -30.77 0.71
C ALA A 290 -1.02 -30.35 0.04
N ASP A 291 -1.68 -31.28 -0.65
CA ASP A 291 -2.85 -31.00 -1.51
C ASP A 291 -4.01 -30.32 -0.77
N ALA A 292 -4.13 -30.54 0.55
CA ALA A 292 -5.15 -29.90 1.37
C ALA A 292 -5.07 -28.35 1.32
N TYR A 293 -3.86 -27.79 1.24
CA TYR A 293 -3.61 -26.34 1.32
C TYR A 293 -3.65 -25.63 -0.05
N LYS A 294 -3.92 -26.32 -1.13
CA LYS A 294 -3.95 -25.78 -2.50
C LYS A 294 -5.20 -26.15 -3.30
N ARG A 295 -6.28 -26.50 -2.59
CA ARG A 295 -7.55 -26.90 -3.21
C ARG A 295 -8.32 -25.74 -3.81
N GLU A 296 -8.18 -24.56 -3.23
CA GLU A 296 -8.85 -23.36 -3.72
C GLU A 296 -8.23 -22.95 -5.05
N MET A 297 -9.09 -22.61 -6.00
CA MET A 297 -8.63 -22.19 -7.32
C MET A 297 -8.61 -20.66 -7.39
N PRO A 298 -7.53 -20.06 -7.91
CA PRO A 298 -7.51 -18.62 -8.12
C PRO A 298 -8.60 -18.21 -9.10
N GLY A 299 -9.16 -17.02 -8.89
CA GLY A 299 -10.06 -16.40 -9.88
C GLY A 299 -9.30 -16.16 -11.19
N THR A 300 -10.00 -16.29 -12.31
CA THR A 300 -9.42 -16.08 -13.66
C THR A 300 -9.46 -14.61 -14.10
N ASP A 301 -10.10 -13.73 -13.34
CA ASP A 301 -10.47 -12.38 -13.76
C ASP A 301 -9.53 -11.28 -13.23
N ALA A 302 -8.31 -11.63 -12.84
CA ALA A 302 -7.32 -10.64 -12.46
C ALA A 302 -6.87 -9.84 -13.70
N ASP A 303 -7.33 -8.60 -13.82
CA ASP A 303 -6.91 -7.68 -14.88
C ASP A 303 -5.58 -7.04 -14.46
N LEU A 304 -4.49 -7.60 -14.96
CA LEU A 304 -3.13 -7.16 -14.68
C LEU A 304 -2.57 -6.45 -15.91
N ASN A 305 -2.22 -5.18 -15.76
CA ASN A 305 -1.70 -4.36 -16.85
C ASN A 305 -0.50 -3.53 -16.37
N ALA A 306 0.39 -3.21 -17.30
CA ALA A 306 1.48 -2.26 -17.10
C ALA A 306 1.14 -0.91 -17.73
N TYR A 307 1.55 0.16 -17.07
CA TYR A 307 1.31 1.54 -17.50
C TYR A 307 2.56 2.40 -17.28
N PHE A 308 2.69 3.42 -18.12
CA PHE A 308 3.55 4.57 -17.84
C PHE A 308 2.71 5.61 -17.07
N ALA A 309 3.15 5.97 -15.87
CA ALA A 309 2.54 7.06 -15.12
C ALA A 309 3.00 8.41 -15.69
N LEU A 310 2.05 9.30 -15.95
CA LEU A 310 2.30 10.67 -16.42
C LEU A 310 2.11 11.71 -15.32
N TYR A 311 1.27 11.38 -14.31
CA TYR A 311 0.98 12.26 -13.19
C TYR A 311 0.53 11.47 -11.97
N TYR A 312 1.00 11.91 -10.82
CA TYR A 312 0.53 11.54 -9.48
C TYR A 312 -0.05 12.78 -8.82
N GLY A 313 -1.30 12.77 -8.45
CA GLY A 313 -1.99 13.87 -7.79
C GLY A 313 -2.41 13.52 -6.37
N GLY A 314 -2.40 14.51 -5.47
CA GLY A 314 -2.89 14.37 -4.12
C GLY A 314 -2.14 13.35 -3.29
N ASP A 315 -2.87 12.44 -2.60
CA ASP A 315 -2.31 11.43 -1.72
C ASP A 315 -1.27 10.55 -2.43
N ALA A 316 -1.51 10.17 -3.67
CA ALA A 316 -0.58 9.41 -4.50
C ALA A 316 0.80 10.06 -4.65
N ASN A 317 0.89 11.39 -4.56
CA ASN A 317 2.15 12.13 -4.67
C ASN A 317 2.78 12.49 -3.33
N ALA A 318 2.15 12.19 -2.21
CA ALA A 318 2.63 12.56 -0.87
C ALA A 318 3.66 11.56 -0.34
N GLY A 319 4.84 12.04 0.06
CA GLY A 319 5.90 11.18 0.60
C GLY A 319 6.40 10.14 -0.42
N ALA A 320 6.32 8.85 -0.07
CA ALA A 320 6.74 7.74 -0.92
C ALA A 320 5.84 7.57 -2.15
N LYS A 321 6.45 7.25 -3.29
CA LYS A 321 5.70 7.04 -4.54
C LYS A 321 5.30 5.57 -4.70
N THR A 322 4.02 5.34 -4.94
CA THR A 322 3.46 4.03 -5.28
C THR A 322 4.02 3.53 -6.63
N ILE A 323 4.28 2.22 -6.74
CA ILE A 323 4.76 1.57 -7.96
C ILE A 323 3.76 0.59 -8.55
N ALA A 324 2.74 0.22 -7.77
CA ALA A 324 1.64 -0.65 -8.19
C ALA A 324 0.34 -0.20 -7.51
N ILE A 325 -0.79 -0.45 -8.15
CA ILE A 325 -2.13 -0.08 -7.69
C ILE A 325 -3.03 -1.30 -7.82
N ASN A 326 -3.85 -1.59 -6.81
CA ASN A 326 -4.85 -2.64 -6.84
C ASN A 326 -6.22 -2.06 -6.44
N LEU A 327 -7.11 -1.88 -7.39
CA LEU A 327 -8.40 -1.20 -7.23
C LEU A 327 -9.52 -1.93 -7.99
N PRO A 328 -10.79 -1.62 -7.71
CA PRO A 328 -11.31 -0.67 -6.72
C PRO A 328 -11.29 -1.23 -5.30
N ASN A 329 -11.47 -0.35 -4.29
CA ASN A 329 -11.59 -0.74 -2.87
C ASN A 329 -13.02 -1.13 -2.46
N ASP A 330 -14.03 -1.00 -3.34
CA ASP A 330 -15.42 -1.43 -3.09
C ASP A 330 -15.53 -2.96 -3.14
N GLU A 331 -15.79 -3.59 -2.00
CA GLU A 331 -15.92 -5.05 -1.88
C GLU A 331 -17.01 -5.62 -2.81
N THR A 332 -18.10 -4.88 -3.06
CA THR A 332 -19.18 -5.33 -3.96
C THR A 332 -18.68 -5.41 -5.40
N VAL A 333 -17.91 -4.39 -5.84
CA VAL A 333 -17.30 -4.40 -7.17
C VAL A 333 -16.27 -5.51 -7.28
N GLN A 334 -15.45 -5.72 -6.24
CA GLN A 334 -14.47 -6.81 -6.22
C GLN A 334 -15.12 -8.20 -6.32
N LEU A 335 -16.25 -8.41 -5.62
CA LEU A 335 -16.98 -9.68 -5.68
C LEU A 335 -17.64 -9.91 -7.05
N GLU A 336 -18.10 -8.85 -7.71
CA GLU A 336 -18.81 -8.96 -8.99
C GLU A 336 -17.87 -8.95 -10.21
N LYS A 337 -16.80 -8.14 -10.17
CA LYS A 337 -15.92 -7.86 -11.31
C LYS A 337 -14.44 -8.21 -11.05
N GLY A 338 -14.07 -8.59 -9.83
CA GLY A 338 -12.67 -8.72 -9.44
C GLY A 338 -11.97 -7.38 -9.19
N SER A 339 -10.66 -7.35 -9.36
CA SER A 339 -9.85 -6.15 -9.22
C SER A 339 -8.90 -5.94 -10.40
N ARG A 340 -8.50 -4.68 -10.63
CA ARG A 340 -7.48 -4.32 -11.61
C ARG A 340 -6.18 -3.99 -10.88
N ARG A 341 -5.11 -4.60 -11.35
CA ARG A 341 -3.75 -4.37 -10.86
C ARG A 341 -2.95 -3.66 -11.94
N LEU A 342 -2.44 -2.49 -11.59
CA LEU A 342 -1.70 -1.63 -12.48
C LEU A 342 -0.26 -1.52 -11.99
N GLN A 343 0.69 -1.93 -12.81
CA GLN A 343 2.12 -1.78 -12.56
C GLN A 343 2.60 -0.49 -13.24
N LEU A 344 3.28 0.38 -12.51
CA LEU A 344 3.72 1.70 -13.00
C LEU A 344 5.19 1.64 -13.45
N GLU A 345 5.41 1.18 -14.69
CA GLU A 345 6.69 0.76 -15.24
C GLU A 345 7.78 1.84 -15.10
N ASN A 346 7.51 3.07 -15.57
CA ASN A 346 8.51 4.13 -15.54
C ASN A 346 8.88 4.58 -14.11
N THR A 347 7.93 4.54 -13.17
CA THR A 347 8.20 4.80 -11.76
C THR A 347 9.00 3.66 -11.12
N MET A 348 8.67 2.42 -11.48
CA MET A 348 9.46 1.25 -11.08
C MET A 348 10.90 1.34 -11.61
N ARG A 349 11.07 1.70 -12.89
CA ARG A 349 12.38 1.91 -13.52
C ARG A 349 13.18 2.98 -12.79
N ALA A 350 12.55 4.12 -12.47
CA ALA A 350 13.20 5.20 -11.75
C ALA A 350 13.68 4.76 -10.35
N LYS A 351 12.86 4.01 -9.60
CA LYS A 351 13.26 3.48 -8.29
C LYS A 351 14.31 2.37 -8.40
N PHE A 352 14.24 1.55 -9.43
CA PHE A 352 15.27 0.56 -9.71
C PHE A 352 16.63 1.24 -9.94
N ASP A 353 16.69 2.19 -10.85
CA ASP A 353 17.94 2.86 -11.22
C ASP A 353 18.50 3.74 -10.08
N ALA A 354 17.65 4.53 -9.43
CA ALA A 354 18.08 5.49 -8.43
C ALA A 354 18.30 4.89 -7.03
N ILE A 355 17.66 3.77 -6.71
CA ILE A 355 17.66 3.21 -5.35
C ILE A 355 18.19 1.78 -5.33
N LEU A 356 17.58 0.84 -6.09
CA LEU A 356 17.91 -0.58 -5.99
C LEU A 356 19.32 -0.87 -6.49
N VAL A 357 19.70 -0.33 -7.65
CA VAL A 357 21.05 -0.52 -8.22
C VAL A 357 22.13 0.02 -7.29
N PRO A 358 22.03 1.24 -6.72
CA PRO A 358 22.98 1.70 -5.71
C PRO A 358 23.05 0.82 -4.46
N ILE A 359 21.91 0.34 -3.94
CA ILE A 359 21.87 -0.62 -2.82
C ILE A 359 22.63 -1.90 -3.19
N ALA A 360 22.35 -2.46 -4.36
CA ALA A 360 23.00 -3.67 -4.83
C ALA A 360 24.51 -3.50 -4.97
N ARG A 361 24.97 -2.38 -5.52
CA ARG A 361 26.41 -2.06 -5.62
C ARG A 361 27.11 -2.02 -4.27
N GLU A 362 26.43 -1.65 -3.21
CA GLU A 362 26.99 -1.59 -1.85
C GLU A 362 26.92 -2.96 -1.16
N LEU A 363 25.81 -3.70 -1.30
CA LEU A 363 25.53 -4.87 -0.47
C LEU A 363 25.63 -6.21 -1.20
N ILE A 364 25.55 -6.29 -2.54
CA ILE A 364 25.61 -7.56 -3.30
C ILE A 364 27.04 -7.86 -3.72
N ALA A 365 27.39 -9.14 -3.76
CA ALA A 365 28.69 -9.64 -4.22
C ALA A 365 28.97 -9.18 -5.64
N GLU A 366 30.19 -8.73 -5.90
CA GLU A 366 30.59 -8.03 -7.13
C GLU A 366 30.33 -8.85 -8.41
N ASP A 367 30.58 -10.15 -8.36
CA ASP A 367 30.36 -11.10 -9.46
C ASP A 367 28.87 -11.43 -9.70
N GLN A 368 27.96 -11.03 -8.80
CA GLN A 368 26.51 -11.15 -8.97
C GLN A 368 25.83 -9.83 -9.36
N LEU A 369 26.56 -8.72 -9.46
CA LEU A 369 25.96 -7.42 -9.84
C LEU A 369 25.33 -7.42 -11.24
N ALA A 370 25.84 -8.23 -12.17
CA ALA A 370 25.26 -8.38 -13.51
C ALA A 370 23.85 -9.03 -13.50
N GLN A 371 23.49 -9.70 -12.39
CA GLN A 371 22.18 -10.32 -12.18
C GLN A 371 21.14 -9.34 -11.62
N ILE A 372 21.53 -8.11 -11.27
CA ILE A 372 20.61 -7.05 -10.88
C ILE A 372 20.02 -6.44 -12.15
N THR A 373 18.83 -6.88 -12.53
CA THR A 373 18.18 -6.46 -13.77
C THR A 373 16.80 -5.86 -13.51
N PHE A 374 16.39 -4.92 -14.38
CA PHE A 374 15.06 -4.31 -14.25
C PHE A 374 13.96 -5.32 -14.53
N ASP A 375 14.13 -6.19 -15.50
CA ASP A 375 13.14 -7.22 -15.85
C ASP A 375 12.88 -8.13 -14.64
N ALA A 376 13.94 -8.53 -13.92
CA ALA A 376 13.79 -9.29 -12.68
C ALA A 376 13.08 -8.50 -11.57
N PHE A 377 13.39 -7.21 -11.43
CA PHE A 377 12.71 -6.35 -10.46
C PHE A 377 11.23 -6.19 -10.79
N PHE A 378 10.92 -5.93 -12.06
CA PHE A 378 9.55 -5.79 -12.54
C PHE A 378 8.75 -7.08 -12.36
N ASP A 379 9.29 -8.20 -12.82
CA ASP A 379 8.67 -9.53 -12.70
C ASP A 379 8.46 -9.92 -11.22
N ASN A 380 9.43 -9.67 -10.33
CA ASN A 380 9.29 -9.96 -8.90
C ASN A 380 8.10 -9.20 -8.28
N VAL A 381 7.95 -7.90 -8.56
CA VAL A 381 6.81 -7.10 -8.09
C VAL A 381 5.51 -7.58 -8.73
N MET A 382 5.52 -7.84 -10.02
CA MET A 382 4.35 -8.30 -10.75
C MET A 382 3.85 -9.67 -10.25
N PHE A 383 4.73 -10.63 -10.07
CA PHE A 383 4.35 -11.95 -9.55
C PHE A 383 3.98 -11.92 -8.07
N HIS A 384 4.48 -10.95 -7.29
CA HIS A 384 3.96 -10.66 -5.95
C HIS A 384 2.46 -10.32 -6.01
N GLU A 385 2.07 -9.38 -6.88
CA GLU A 385 0.66 -9.00 -7.04
C GLU A 385 -0.22 -10.17 -7.52
N VAL A 386 0.30 -10.99 -8.44
CA VAL A 386 -0.42 -12.19 -8.89
C VAL A 386 -0.55 -13.22 -7.78
N ALA A 387 0.48 -13.39 -6.97
CA ALA A 387 0.54 -14.37 -5.88
C ALA A 387 -0.45 -14.08 -4.75
N HIS A 388 -0.94 -12.83 -4.60
CA HIS A 388 -2.09 -12.55 -3.73
C HIS A 388 -3.33 -13.39 -4.10
N GLY A 389 -3.50 -13.74 -5.37
CA GLY A 389 -4.56 -14.63 -5.84
C GLY A 389 -4.35 -16.11 -5.51
N LEU A 390 -3.14 -16.53 -5.21
CA LEU A 390 -2.77 -17.92 -4.96
C LEU A 390 -2.82 -18.31 -3.47
N GLY A 391 -2.67 -19.61 -3.22
CA GLY A 391 -2.66 -20.19 -1.88
C GLY A 391 -4.06 -20.49 -1.34
N ILE A 392 -4.20 -20.48 -0.04
CA ILE A 392 -5.42 -20.80 0.69
C ILE A 392 -6.02 -19.53 1.29
N LYS A 393 -7.34 -19.38 1.22
CA LYS A 393 -8.08 -18.22 1.76
C LYS A 393 -8.91 -18.58 3.00
N ASN A 394 -9.31 -19.84 3.11
CA ASN A 394 -10.13 -20.34 4.21
C ASN A 394 -9.34 -21.38 4.99
N THR A 395 -9.54 -21.43 6.31
CA THR A 395 -8.89 -22.44 7.16
C THR A 395 -9.43 -23.85 6.87
N LEU A 396 -8.57 -24.86 7.00
CA LEU A 396 -8.91 -26.26 6.69
C LEU A 396 -9.97 -26.84 7.63
N ASP A 397 -10.08 -26.30 8.85
CA ASP A 397 -11.09 -26.70 9.84
C ASP A 397 -12.49 -26.11 9.55
N GLY A 398 -12.62 -25.25 8.52
CA GLY A 398 -13.88 -24.67 8.08
C GLY A 398 -14.46 -23.60 9.02
N LYS A 399 -13.69 -23.07 9.97
CA LYS A 399 -14.18 -22.10 10.97
C LYS A 399 -14.13 -20.64 10.49
N GLY A 400 -13.57 -20.36 9.34
CA GLY A 400 -13.52 -19.00 8.80
C GLY A 400 -12.37 -18.81 7.84
N THR A 401 -12.08 -17.53 7.56
CA THR A 401 -10.99 -17.13 6.68
C THR A 401 -9.64 -17.15 7.40
N VAL A 402 -8.57 -17.25 6.63
CA VAL A 402 -7.19 -17.06 7.11
C VAL A 402 -7.04 -15.72 7.84
N ARG A 403 -7.69 -14.66 7.32
CA ARG A 403 -7.64 -13.32 7.91
C ARG A 403 -8.26 -13.29 9.30
N GLU A 404 -9.41 -13.93 9.48
CA GLU A 404 -10.06 -14.03 10.80
C GLU A 404 -9.23 -14.87 11.78
N ALA A 405 -8.60 -15.94 11.29
CA ALA A 405 -7.79 -16.82 12.13
C ALA A 405 -6.46 -16.18 12.59
N LEU A 406 -5.77 -15.45 11.69
CA LEU A 406 -4.47 -14.83 11.98
C LEU A 406 -4.56 -13.40 12.53
N THR A 407 -5.76 -12.78 12.51
CA THR A 407 -6.06 -11.47 13.12
C THR A 407 -5.04 -10.36 12.75
N ASP A 408 -4.31 -9.82 13.73
CA ASP A 408 -3.28 -8.78 13.57
C ASP A 408 -2.06 -9.22 12.76
N LEU A 409 -1.83 -10.52 12.62
CA LEU A 409 -0.73 -11.08 11.83
C LEU A 409 -1.10 -11.28 10.37
N ALA A 410 -2.39 -11.27 10.03
CA ALA A 410 -2.88 -11.67 8.71
C ALA A 410 -2.26 -10.88 7.56
N SER A 411 -2.15 -9.56 7.69
CA SER A 411 -1.56 -8.71 6.63
C SER A 411 -0.08 -9.03 6.39
N GLY A 412 0.74 -9.15 7.44
CA GLY A 412 2.16 -9.50 7.29
C GLY A 412 2.37 -10.88 6.64
N TYR A 413 1.52 -11.87 6.96
CA TYR A 413 1.58 -13.18 6.34
C TYR A 413 1.05 -13.20 4.91
N GLU A 414 0.09 -12.35 4.57
CA GLU A 414 -0.39 -12.18 3.20
C GLU A 414 0.71 -11.59 2.30
N GLU A 415 1.40 -10.55 2.77
CA GLU A 415 2.54 -9.94 2.06
C GLU A 415 3.71 -10.94 1.92
N GLY A 416 4.04 -11.64 2.99
CA GLY A 416 5.11 -12.67 2.95
C GLY A 416 4.77 -13.84 2.04
N LYS A 417 3.49 -14.25 1.97
CA LYS A 417 3.00 -15.23 1.01
C LYS A 417 3.17 -14.70 -0.42
N ALA A 418 2.76 -13.47 -0.68
CA ALA A 418 2.84 -12.88 -2.01
C ALA A 418 4.28 -12.78 -2.51
N ASP A 419 5.21 -12.31 -1.69
CA ASP A 419 6.64 -12.23 -2.02
C ASP A 419 7.21 -13.60 -2.37
N ILE A 420 7.00 -14.60 -1.52
CA ILE A 420 7.67 -15.88 -1.69
C ILE A 420 7.02 -16.76 -2.77
N LEU A 421 5.68 -16.71 -2.90
CA LEU A 421 4.99 -17.39 -3.99
C LEU A 421 5.26 -16.73 -5.34
N GLY A 422 5.52 -15.42 -5.38
CA GLY A 422 5.98 -14.72 -6.58
C GLY A 422 7.27 -15.35 -7.13
N LEU A 423 8.27 -15.55 -6.26
CA LEU A 423 9.51 -16.23 -6.64
C LEU A 423 9.32 -17.70 -7.03
N TYR A 424 8.44 -18.42 -6.31
CA TYR A 424 8.06 -19.79 -6.68
C TYR A 424 7.46 -19.84 -8.09
N MET A 425 6.53 -18.90 -8.41
CA MET A 425 5.88 -18.82 -9.72
C MET A 425 6.89 -18.60 -10.84
N ILE A 426 7.85 -17.69 -10.66
CA ILE A 426 8.93 -17.44 -11.64
C ILE A 426 9.69 -18.73 -11.94
N GLY A 427 10.12 -19.45 -10.89
CA GLY A 427 10.79 -20.72 -11.06
C GLY A 427 9.92 -21.80 -11.73
N ALA A 428 8.62 -21.84 -11.42
CA ALA A 428 7.67 -22.76 -12.04
C ALA A 428 7.41 -22.43 -13.51
N LEU A 429 7.25 -21.15 -13.86
CA LEU A 429 7.10 -20.69 -15.26
C LEU A 429 8.36 -20.93 -16.09
N GLY A 430 9.54 -20.80 -15.49
CA GLY A 430 10.80 -21.20 -16.14
C GLY A 430 10.82 -22.71 -16.50
N ARG A 431 10.34 -23.57 -15.60
CA ARG A 431 10.22 -25.02 -15.89
C ARG A 431 9.18 -25.34 -16.97
N LEU A 432 8.16 -24.50 -17.12
CA LEU A 432 7.14 -24.62 -18.17
C LEU A 432 7.59 -24.03 -19.52
N GLY A 433 8.73 -23.34 -19.57
CA GLY A 433 9.25 -22.68 -20.77
C GLY A 433 8.58 -21.34 -21.11
N GLU A 434 7.81 -20.78 -20.17
CA GLU A 434 7.11 -19.49 -20.31
C GLU A 434 7.99 -18.30 -19.91
N LEU A 435 8.97 -18.53 -19.05
CA LEU A 435 10.06 -17.63 -18.72
C LEU A 435 11.40 -18.30 -19.03
N ASP A 436 12.41 -17.48 -19.27
CA ASP A 436 13.78 -17.96 -19.46
C ASP A 436 14.33 -18.50 -18.13
N ALA A 437 14.49 -19.83 -18.05
CA ALA A 437 14.99 -20.49 -16.85
C ALA A 437 16.42 -20.07 -16.48
N ASP A 438 17.23 -19.66 -17.45
CA ASP A 438 18.62 -19.20 -17.24
C ASP A 438 18.66 -17.83 -16.53
N LYS A 439 17.52 -17.11 -16.50
CA LYS A 439 17.35 -15.84 -15.79
C LYS A 439 16.87 -15.97 -14.33
N LEU A 440 16.59 -17.17 -13.86
CA LEU A 440 16.18 -17.39 -12.47
C LEU A 440 17.17 -16.80 -11.44
N PRO A 441 18.49 -16.88 -11.63
CA PRO A 441 19.45 -16.21 -10.75
C PRO A 441 19.25 -14.69 -10.67
N ASP A 442 18.89 -14.03 -11.78
CA ASP A 442 18.63 -12.59 -11.81
C ASP A 442 17.48 -12.23 -10.86
N HIS A 443 16.39 -13.01 -10.86
CA HIS A 443 15.25 -12.81 -9.97
C HIS A 443 15.63 -12.96 -8.50
N TYR A 444 16.43 -13.98 -8.16
CA TYR A 444 16.82 -14.23 -6.76
C TYR A 444 17.77 -13.17 -6.22
N VAL A 445 18.77 -12.75 -7.02
CA VAL A 445 19.72 -11.71 -6.60
C VAL A 445 19.03 -10.35 -6.50
N THR A 446 18.19 -10.03 -7.49
CA THR A 446 17.40 -8.79 -7.48
C THR A 446 16.40 -8.76 -6.31
N PHE A 447 15.78 -9.89 -5.98
CA PHE A 447 14.89 -10.01 -4.81
C PHE A 447 15.64 -9.72 -3.50
N LEU A 448 16.82 -10.33 -3.30
CA LEU A 448 17.63 -10.05 -2.11
C LEU A 448 17.98 -8.56 -1.99
N ALA A 449 18.35 -7.91 -3.11
CA ALA A 449 18.58 -6.46 -3.12
C ALA A 449 17.30 -5.67 -2.76
N GLY A 450 16.14 -6.16 -3.20
CA GLY A 450 14.81 -5.62 -2.87
C GLY A 450 14.49 -5.70 -1.37
N LEU A 451 14.90 -6.78 -0.69
CA LEU A 451 14.73 -6.91 0.76
C LEU A 451 15.47 -5.78 1.50
N PHE A 452 16.71 -5.46 1.14
CA PHE A 452 17.45 -4.34 1.75
C PHE A 452 16.75 -3.00 1.51
N ARG A 453 16.18 -2.79 0.33
CA ARG A 453 15.40 -1.57 0.02
C ARG A 453 14.20 -1.42 0.95
N SER A 454 13.51 -2.51 1.27
CA SER A 454 12.33 -2.51 2.13
C SER A 454 12.69 -2.34 3.61
N VAL A 455 13.56 -3.22 4.14
CA VAL A 455 13.83 -3.28 5.58
C VAL A 455 14.64 -2.10 6.11
N ARG A 456 15.20 -1.26 5.26
CA ARG A 456 15.88 -0.01 5.71
C ARG A 456 14.95 0.97 6.44
N PHE A 457 13.63 0.83 6.25
CA PHE A 457 12.59 1.61 6.93
C PHE A 457 12.04 0.90 8.18
N GLY A 458 12.67 -0.18 8.63
CA GLY A 458 12.24 -0.95 9.79
C GLY A 458 11.31 -2.12 9.44
N ALA A 459 10.82 -2.79 10.48
CA ALA A 459 10.01 -3.99 10.37
C ALA A 459 8.61 -3.82 11.02
N SER A 460 8.12 -2.58 11.17
CA SER A 460 6.83 -2.31 11.82
C SER A 460 5.63 -2.48 10.87
N SER A 461 5.80 -2.18 9.58
CA SER A 461 4.75 -2.35 8.58
C SER A 461 4.57 -3.82 8.18
N ALA A 462 3.42 -4.17 7.55
CA ALA A 462 3.15 -5.51 7.05
C ALA A 462 4.25 -6.00 6.09
N HIS A 463 4.64 -5.19 5.10
CA HIS A 463 5.76 -5.49 4.20
C HIS A 463 7.10 -5.59 4.94
N GLY A 464 7.39 -4.69 5.88
CA GLY A 464 8.62 -4.73 6.65
C GLY A 464 8.75 -6.02 7.48
N GLN A 465 7.67 -6.46 8.12
CA GLN A 465 7.60 -7.72 8.84
C GLN A 465 7.80 -8.93 7.92
N ALA A 466 7.06 -8.97 6.81
CA ALA A 466 7.16 -10.01 5.80
C ALA A 466 8.59 -10.16 5.26
N ASN A 467 9.21 -9.03 4.88
CA ASN A 467 10.56 -9.01 4.33
C ASN A 467 11.62 -9.40 5.38
N MET A 468 11.44 -9.06 6.66
CA MET A 468 12.37 -9.51 7.71
C MET A 468 12.25 -11.00 7.99
N VAL A 469 11.02 -11.54 8.05
CA VAL A 469 10.80 -12.99 8.17
C VAL A 469 11.42 -13.73 6.99
N ALA A 470 11.21 -13.26 5.77
CA ALA A 470 11.81 -13.84 4.56
C ALA A 470 13.34 -13.75 4.61
N PHE A 471 13.92 -12.58 4.91
CA PHE A 471 15.36 -12.40 4.99
C PHE A 471 16.03 -13.37 5.98
N ASN A 472 15.52 -13.42 7.21
CA ASN A 472 16.11 -14.28 8.25
C ASN A 472 15.90 -15.77 7.95
N PHE A 473 14.72 -16.16 7.44
CA PHE A 473 14.47 -17.55 7.04
C PHE A 473 15.42 -18.01 5.92
N LEU A 474 15.56 -17.19 4.86
CA LEU A 474 16.44 -17.48 3.73
C LEU A 474 17.91 -17.54 4.17
N ARG A 475 18.33 -16.67 5.11
CA ARG A 475 19.67 -16.70 5.69
C ARG A 475 19.91 -18.00 6.47
N GLU A 476 18.98 -18.39 7.34
CA GLU A 476 19.09 -19.63 8.14
C GLU A 476 19.11 -20.88 7.25
N ALA A 477 18.38 -20.86 6.13
CA ALA A 477 18.40 -21.92 5.14
C ALA A 477 19.69 -21.92 4.28
N GLY A 478 20.57 -20.94 4.45
CA GLY A 478 21.79 -20.78 3.67
C GLY A 478 21.56 -20.39 2.21
N ALA A 479 20.39 -19.81 1.90
CA ALA A 479 20.04 -19.32 0.57
C ALA A 479 20.96 -18.19 0.10
N PHE A 480 21.56 -17.49 1.02
CA PHE A 480 22.62 -16.53 0.79
C PHE A 480 23.59 -16.51 1.97
N SER A 481 24.79 -16.01 1.72
CA SER A 481 25.83 -15.81 2.72
C SER A 481 26.33 -14.36 2.68
N ARG A 482 26.83 -13.88 3.81
CA ARG A 482 27.50 -12.60 3.93
C ARG A 482 29.00 -12.82 4.08
N ASP A 483 29.80 -12.19 3.24
CA ASP A 483 31.26 -12.16 3.39
C ASP A 483 31.65 -11.21 4.54
N ALA A 484 32.37 -11.73 5.51
CA ALA A 484 32.73 -10.98 6.71
C ALA A 484 33.70 -9.82 6.45
N ALA A 485 34.54 -9.92 5.41
CA ALA A 485 35.54 -8.90 5.10
C ALA A 485 34.94 -7.71 4.34
N SER A 486 34.10 -8.00 3.33
CA SER A 486 33.48 -6.95 2.49
C SER A 486 32.11 -6.50 2.99
N GLY A 487 31.45 -7.32 3.82
CA GLY A 487 30.05 -7.09 4.23
C GLY A 487 29.06 -7.24 3.07
N ARG A 488 29.41 -7.94 1.99
CA ARG A 488 28.57 -8.16 0.83
C ARG A 488 27.88 -9.51 0.89
N TYR A 489 26.72 -9.58 0.29
CA TYR A 489 25.84 -10.74 0.30
C TYR A 489 25.90 -11.49 -1.04
N ARG A 490 25.95 -12.80 -0.98
CA ARG A 490 26.00 -13.69 -2.14
C ARG A 490 24.86 -14.71 -2.09
N VAL A 491 24.06 -14.79 -3.13
CA VAL A 491 23.01 -15.78 -3.30
C VAL A 491 23.58 -17.12 -3.76
N ASP A 492 23.18 -18.20 -3.11
CA ASP A 492 23.31 -19.57 -3.60
C ASP A 492 21.99 -19.95 -4.27
N VAL A 493 21.99 -20.06 -5.59
CA VAL A 493 20.78 -20.21 -6.40
C VAL A 493 20.01 -21.49 -6.08
N GLU A 494 20.71 -22.61 -5.87
CA GLU A 494 20.06 -23.89 -5.56
C GLU A 494 19.46 -23.91 -4.15
N ARG A 495 20.17 -23.37 -3.18
CA ARG A 495 19.66 -23.25 -1.81
C ARG A 495 18.54 -22.21 -1.74
N MET A 496 18.62 -21.13 -2.50
CA MET A 496 17.55 -20.13 -2.58
C MET A 496 16.26 -20.78 -3.10
N ARG A 497 16.33 -21.57 -4.18
CA ARG A 497 15.16 -22.29 -4.70
C ARG A 497 14.53 -23.20 -3.64
N ALA A 498 15.34 -24.01 -2.97
CA ALA A 498 14.86 -24.89 -1.92
C ALA A 498 14.26 -24.15 -0.72
N ALA A 499 14.85 -23.00 -0.36
CA ALA A 499 14.37 -22.16 0.73
C ALA A 499 13.05 -21.44 0.36
N VAL A 500 12.88 -21.00 -0.87
CA VAL A 500 11.62 -20.45 -1.42
C VAL A 500 10.50 -21.49 -1.30
N ASP A 501 10.74 -22.73 -1.74
CA ASP A 501 9.76 -23.81 -1.61
C ASP A 501 9.42 -24.11 -0.14
N ALA A 502 10.42 -24.14 0.74
CA ALA A 502 10.24 -24.41 2.17
C ALA A 502 9.46 -23.29 2.89
N LEU A 503 9.78 -22.02 2.61
CA LEU A 503 9.05 -20.88 3.20
C LEU A 503 7.62 -20.79 2.67
N SER A 504 7.41 -21.08 1.39
CA SER A 504 6.08 -21.19 0.78
C SER A 504 5.23 -22.22 1.51
N ALA A 505 5.76 -23.43 1.71
CA ALA A 505 5.08 -24.48 2.44
C ALA A 505 4.77 -24.07 3.90
N LYS A 506 5.73 -23.44 4.57
CA LYS A 506 5.58 -22.99 5.97
C LYS A 506 4.46 -21.95 6.12
N ILE A 507 4.44 -20.93 5.26
CA ILE A 507 3.42 -19.88 5.32
C ILE A 507 2.03 -20.46 5.00
N LEU A 508 1.91 -21.23 3.91
CA LEU A 508 0.63 -21.82 3.51
C LEU A 508 0.07 -22.79 4.57
N THR A 509 0.94 -23.52 5.27
CA THR A 509 0.52 -24.39 6.37
C THR A 509 -0.03 -23.57 7.53
N LEU A 510 0.70 -22.53 7.98
CA LEU A 510 0.24 -21.65 9.06
C LEU A 510 -1.10 -20.98 8.73
N GLN A 511 -1.27 -20.55 7.48
CA GLN A 511 -2.51 -19.95 7.00
C GLN A 511 -3.65 -20.96 6.96
N GLY A 512 -3.43 -22.13 6.37
CA GLY A 512 -4.47 -23.14 6.22
C GLY A 512 -4.89 -23.79 7.54
N ASP A 513 -3.97 -23.95 8.49
CA ASP A 513 -4.29 -24.44 9.82
C ASP A 513 -4.91 -23.36 10.73
N GLY A 514 -4.85 -22.08 10.32
CA GLY A 514 -5.24 -20.97 11.17
C GLY A 514 -4.39 -20.87 12.43
N ASP A 515 -3.12 -21.30 12.35
CA ASP A 515 -2.20 -21.40 13.49
C ASP A 515 -1.61 -20.03 13.88
N TYR A 516 -2.40 -19.24 14.60
CA TYR A 516 -1.96 -17.93 15.12
C TYR A 516 -0.72 -18.05 16.03
N ALA A 517 -0.64 -19.09 16.88
CA ALA A 517 0.47 -19.24 17.82
C ALA A 517 1.78 -19.55 17.08
N GLY A 518 1.73 -20.44 16.09
CA GLY A 518 2.86 -20.75 15.21
C GLY A 518 3.29 -19.55 14.37
N ALA A 519 2.33 -18.82 13.82
CA ALA A 519 2.58 -17.59 13.08
C ALA A 519 3.25 -16.53 13.96
N LYS A 520 2.71 -16.30 15.17
CA LYS A 520 3.32 -15.38 16.14
C LYS A 520 4.75 -15.77 16.49
N THR A 521 5.00 -17.06 16.74
CA THR A 521 6.33 -17.59 17.05
C THR A 521 7.31 -17.35 15.90
N LEU A 522 6.92 -17.61 14.66
CA LEU A 522 7.76 -17.38 13.47
C LEU A 522 8.08 -15.90 13.32
N ARG A 523 7.08 -15.00 13.43
CA ARG A 523 7.30 -13.55 13.38
C ARG A 523 8.23 -13.08 14.49
N ASP A 524 7.99 -13.48 15.75
CA ASP A 524 8.76 -13.01 16.90
C ASP A 524 10.22 -13.49 16.85
N SER A 525 10.48 -14.65 16.21
CA SER A 525 11.84 -15.18 16.04
C SER A 525 12.57 -14.54 14.85
N LEU A 526 11.90 -14.37 13.71
CA LEU A 526 12.53 -13.95 12.45
C LEU A 526 12.21 -12.52 12.00
N GLY A 527 11.18 -11.88 12.57
CA GLY A 527 10.71 -10.55 12.12
C GLY A 527 11.50 -9.37 12.67
N ARG A 528 12.77 -9.51 13.03
CA ARG A 528 13.60 -8.46 13.63
C ARG A 528 14.89 -8.22 12.85
N ILE A 529 15.35 -6.97 12.88
CA ILE A 529 16.62 -6.56 12.30
C ILE A 529 17.74 -6.92 13.29
N GLU A 530 18.60 -7.85 12.90
CA GLU A 530 19.78 -8.23 13.68
C GLU A 530 20.87 -7.14 13.59
N PRO A 531 21.77 -7.03 14.63
CA PRO A 531 22.79 -5.97 14.66
C PRO A 531 23.71 -5.91 13.44
N GLU A 532 24.04 -7.05 12.85
CA GLU A 532 24.86 -7.14 11.64
C GLU A 532 24.16 -6.46 10.45
N LEU A 533 22.89 -6.80 10.21
CA LEU A 533 22.07 -6.19 9.16
C LEU A 533 21.88 -4.68 9.43
N ALA A 534 21.62 -4.30 10.69
CA ALA A 534 21.50 -2.88 11.06
C ALA A 534 22.75 -2.07 10.68
N GLY A 535 23.95 -2.65 10.91
CA GLY A 535 25.22 -2.05 10.48
C GLY A 535 25.33 -1.90 8.96
N ASP A 536 24.85 -2.88 8.20
CA ASP A 536 24.87 -2.84 6.74
C ASP A 536 23.87 -1.82 6.18
N LEU A 537 22.68 -1.70 6.79
CA LEU A 537 21.69 -0.69 6.41
C LEU A 537 22.20 0.73 6.70
N ALA A 538 22.91 0.95 7.83
CA ALA A 538 23.52 2.23 8.14
C ALA A 538 24.58 2.67 7.10
N ARG A 539 25.25 1.73 6.40
CA ARG A 539 26.13 2.05 5.28
C ARG A 539 25.39 2.68 4.12
N LEU A 540 24.13 2.25 3.84
CA LEU A 540 23.31 2.83 2.77
C LEU A 540 23.03 4.32 3.02
N GLU A 541 22.78 4.69 4.29
CA GLU A 541 22.60 6.08 4.70
C GLU A 541 23.90 6.89 4.54
N GLN A 542 25.03 6.33 4.99
CA GLN A 542 26.35 6.97 4.82
C GLN A 542 26.69 7.20 3.34
N ARG A 543 26.26 6.30 2.45
CA ARG A 543 26.41 6.43 0.99
C ARG A 543 25.39 7.39 0.37
N ARG A 544 24.45 7.92 1.15
CA ARG A 544 23.38 8.82 0.70
C ARG A 544 22.56 8.22 -0.44
N ILE A 545 22.31 6.91 -0.36
CA ILE A 545 21.44 6.26 -1.32
C ILE A 545 20.02 6.78 -1.11
N PRO A 546 19.33 7.25 -2.16
CA PRO A 546 18.02 7.87 -2.02
C PRO A 546 17.02 6.98 -1.27
N VAL A 547 16.16 7.61 -0.47
CA VAL A 547 15.07 6.95 0.25
C VAL A 547 13.87 6.72 -0.67
N ASP A 548 13.58 7.69 -1.53
CA ASP A 548 12.54 7.60 -2.56
C ASP A 548 12.83 8.61 -3.70
N ILE A 549 11.89 8.75 -4.61
CA ILE A 549 11.95 9.66 -5.74
C ILE A 549 11.01 10.86 -5.52
N VAL A 550 11.33 12.00 -6.16
CA VAL A 550 10.46 13.16 -6.26
C VAL A 550 10.22 13.49 -7.73
N LEU A 551 8.95 13.71 -8.09
CA LEU A 551 8.53 13.78 -9.47
C LEU A 551 8.54 15.21 -10.02
N THR A 552 9.07 15.37 -11.24
CA THR A 552 8.78 16.49 -12.13
C THR A 552 7.79 15.98 -13.18
N GLN A 553 6.62 16.56 -13.23
CA GLN A 553 5.48 16.02 -13.97
C GLN A 553 4.57 17.15 -14.50
N GLY A 554 3.58 16.80 -15.31
CA GLY A 554 2.61 17.72 -15.87
C GLY A 554 2.79 17.94 -17.37
N ARG A 555 1.92 18.79 -17.96
CA ARG A 555 1.81 18.97 -19.41
C ARG A 555 3.11 19.39 -20.09
N ALA A 556 3.86 20.31 -19.45
CA ALA A 556 5.10 20.84 -20.03
C ALA A 556 6.16 19.76 -20.27
N GLN A 557 6.25 18.74 -19.40
CA GLN A 557 7.19 17.62 -19.51
C GLN A 557 6.83 16.67 -20.67
N LEU A 558 5.56 16.66 -21.08
CA LEU A 558 5.01 15.76 -22.10
C LEU A 558 4.81 16.43 -23.46
N GLY A 559 5.00 17.76 -23.54
CA GLY A 559 4.75 18.52 -24.76
C GLY A 559 3.26 18.60 -25.16
N LEU A 560 2.35 18.58 -24.16
CA LEU A 560 0.89 18.61 -24.31
C LEU A 560 0.30 20.01 -24.05
#